data_7a616b8edcfb448bb15a98b91b3cea1c
#
_entry.id   7a616b8edcfb448bb15a98b91b3cea1c
#
_cell.length_a   1.000
_cell.length_b   1.000
_cell.length_c   1.000
_cell.angle_alpha   90.00
_cell.angle_beta   90.00
_cell.angle_gamma   90.00
#
_symmetry.space_group_name_H-M   'P 1'
#
loop_
_entity.id
_entity.type
_entity.pdbx_description
1 polymer ?
#
loop_
_entity_poly.entity_id
_entity_poly.type
_entity_poly.pdbx_seq_one_letter_code
_entity_poly.pdbx_strand_id
1 'polypeptide(L)'
;MKIEEKGDSKALRLVKAAPELTKQEEQEINGLFPAYIFRVRRDRELWTTCCREHHKIAKGHETYAEQKVLDAEHTPEQKFRYGNQVNRSPFPTPCPYCGRLCAVKELGRTGSRGNLSSYRRVVVLKWHRGSLWARAYECAKHYNTDESRLCNPPGMGLVGVYRFRLGSAEQAIRGYYWWGRTFGDFCFHQQTGPLKKGKWELTRQFSYSNEYGMGYETIGVGELGKSPFQYCCGPDYIGKHYESLRFLTACCIYPRQIEMLMKAGMQSVVADLVEHGVKNSLAFKWEETDPFKGFGLKKQELREFMATKRDIDTIRLFKQLRRMGEQVSIAQCEQILTDLYMQDRQWIADAKHWGLRPMQLYRYFQRQNQNAGAAMSAWHDYINCAQKLGYPLHRSNVLLPPDLGEAHDDAAEKHRRQLQRQRDLAEKERLRSEKERLRLMELAYEERRKELERKYAVEMDGYTIVVPKGSQEIMDEGRILKHCVAGYADRHMQGLVTILFMRETAAPDKPFLTIEMAGNRLVQIHGYRNEGLYSAKGRFAPDPREEHREWLDTWLDWLKKGSKRDKEGKPVLPRKKKRGNVA
;
A
#
# COMPACT_ATOMS: atom_id res chain seq x y z
N MET A 1 24.25 -23.38 17.68
CA MET A 1 23.91 -24.53 16.79
C MET A 1 24.34 -24.13 15.39
N LYS A 2 25.41 -24.70 14.83
CA LYS A 2 25.81 -24.44 13.43
C LYS A 2 24.71 -25.08 12.55
N ILE A 3 23.97 -24.24 11.85
CA ILE A 3 23.01 -24.71 10.86
C ILE A 3 23.83 -25.41 9.77
N GLU A 4 23.58 -26.69 9.52
CA GLU A 4 24.26 -27.45 8.47
C GLU A 4 23.92 -26.79 7.11
N GLU A 5 24.92 -26.28 6.42
CA GLU A 5 24.75 -25.60 5.16
C GLU A 5 24.48 -26.66 4.07
N LYS A 6 23.29 -26.61 3.49
CA LYS A 6 22.85 -27.50 2.41
C LYS A 6 22.94 -26.77 1.06
N GLY A 7 23.29 -27.50 0.00
CA GLY A 7 23.38 -26.96 -1.34
C GLY A 7 24.20 -27.83 -2.29
N ASP A 8 24.33 -27.37 -3.54
CA ASP A 8 25.15 -28.08 -4.52
C ASP A 8 26.65 -28.04 -4.13
N SER A 9 27.41 -29.03 -4.57
CA SER A 9 28.79 -29.21 -4.15
C SER A 9 29.75 -28.05 -4.54
N LYS A 10 29.43 -27.31 -5.63
CA LYS A 10 30.20 -26.13 -6.05
C LYS A 10 29.86 -24.94 -5.17
N ALA A 11 28.57 -24.74 -4.86
CA ALA A 11 28.14 -23.68 -3.95
C ALA A 11 28.75 -23.85 -2.56
N LEU A 12 28.68 -25.03 -1.97
CA LEU A 12 29.26 -25.32 -0.64
C LEU A 12 30.77 -25.14 -0.60
N ARG A 13 31.48 -25.52 -1.68
CA ARG A 13 32.92 -25.22 -1.80
C ARG A 13 33.21 -23.73 -1.81
N LEU A 14 32.40 -22.93 -2.53
CA LEU A 14 32.55 -21.48 -2.57
C LEU A 14 32.31 -20.86 -1.18
N VAL A 15 31.25 -21.29 -0.49
CA VAL A 15 30.91 -20.83 0.87
C VAL A 15 32.06 -21.11 1.87
N LYS A 16 32.59 -22.35 1.84
CA LYS A 16 33.71 -22.73 2.71
C LYS A 16 35.04 -22.02 2.41
N ALA A 17 35.25 -21.63 1.13
CA ALA A 17 36.47 -20.93 0.73
C ALA A 17 36.44 -19.42 1.06
N ALA A 18 35.28 -18.85 1.30
CA ALA A 18 35.14 -17.43 1.61
C ALA A 18 35.65 -17.12 3.03
N PRO A 19 36.39 -16.00 3.22
CA PRO A 19 36.84 -15.60 4.55
C PRO A 19 35.66 -15.32 5.48
N GLU A 20 35.75 -15.77 6.72
CA GLU A 20 34.73 -15.51 7.75
C GLU A 20 34.78 -14.06 8.22
N LEU A 21 33.69 -13.62 8.88
CA LEU A 21 33.62 -12.31 9.50
C LEU A 21 34.62 -12.21 10.68
N THR A 22 35.19 -11.04 10.80
CA THR A 22 35.95 -10.66 12.00
C THR A 22 35.01 -10.07 13.05
N LYS A 23 35.44 -10.08 14.31
CA LYS A 23 34.70 -9.41 15.40
C LYS A 23 34.44 -7.92 15.12
N GLN A 24 35.38 -7.26 14.45
CA GLN A 24 35.24 -5.86 14.07
C GLN A 24 34.12 -5.68 13.03
N GLU A 25 34.09 -6.53 11.99
CA GLU A 25 33.00 -6.48 10.95
C GLU A 25 31.62 -6.77 11.56
N GLU A 26 31.54 -7.70 12.53
CA GLU A 26 30.30 -7.95 13.28
C GLU A 26 29.85 -6.73 14.11
N GLN A 27 30.81 -6.00 14.68
CA GLN A 27 30.55 -4.76 15.41
C GLN A 27 30.06 -3.65 14.46
N GLU A 28 30.67 -3.52 13.28
CA GLU A 28 30.24 -2.59 12.23
C GLU A 28 28.83 -2.91 11.79
N ILE A 29 28.48 -4.18 11.54
CA ILE A 29 27.11 -4.61 11.23
C ILE A 29 26.13 -4.20 12.34
N ASN A 30 26.47 -4.47 13.61
CA ASN A 30 25.63 -4.03 14.72
C ASN A 30 25.51 -2.50 14.77
N GLY A 31 26.53 -1.79 14.33
CA GLY A 31 26.56 -0.35 14.21
C GLY A 31 25.53 0.24 13.25
N LEU A 32 25.07 -0.51 12.25
CA LEU A 32 24.06 -0.09 11.28
C LEU A 32 22.64 -0.03 11.86
N PHE A 33 22.41 -0.66 13.00
CA PHE A 33 21.10 -0.70 13.64
C PHE A 33 20.86 0.53 14.53
N PRO A 34 19.60 0.99 14.66
CA PRO A 34 19.25 2.05 15.59
C PRO A 34 19.72 1.71 17.01
N ALA A 35 20.28 2.70 17.70
CA ALA A 35 20.69 2.56 19.07
C ALA A 35 19.63 3.14 20.01
N TYR A 36 19.31 2.39 21.07
CA TYR A 36 18.36 2.77 22.09
C TYR A 36 19.00 2.74 23.48
N ILE A 37 18.53 3.62 24.35
CA ILE A 37 18.69 3.51 25.78
C ILE A 37 17.29 3.27 26.35
N PHE A 38 17.07 2.08 26.89
CA PHE A 38 15.87 1.76 27.64
C PHE A 38 16.12 2.10 29.11
N ARG A 39 15.25 2.88 29.70
CA ARG A 39 15.36 3.27 31.10
C ARG A 39 14.18 2.75 31.91
N VAL A 40 14.46 2.44 33.18
CA VAL A 40 13.46 2.18 34.22
C VAL A 40 13.64 3.26 35.27
N ARG A 41 12.87 4.35 35.20
CA ARG A 41 13.04 5.52 36.09
C ARG A 41 12.92 5.15 37.56
N ARG A 42 11.95 4.28 37.93
CA ARG A 42 11.70 3.88 39.30
C ARG A 42 12.91 3.18 39.92
N ASP A 43 13.52 2.29 39.14
CA ASP A 43 14.60 1.43 39.61
C ASP A 43 15.98 2.00 39.23
N ARG A 44 16.00 3.14 38.52
CA ARG A 44 17.19 3.85 38.05
C ARG A 44 18.11 2.97 37.22
N GLU A 45 17.52 2.20 36.32
CA GLU A 45 18.24 1.29 35.45
C GLU A 45 18.27 1.80 34.01
N LEU A 46 19.43 1.62 33.36
CA LEU A 46 19.66 1.94 31.97
C LEU A 46 20.15 0.68 31.22
N TRP A 47 19.45 0.36 30.14
CA TRP A 47 19.85 -0.71 29.21
C TRP A 47 20.30 -0.07 27.90
N THR A 48 21.57 -0.19 27.55
CA THR A 48 22.15 0.47 26.39
C THR A 48 22.39 -0.52 25.25
N THR A 49 21.69 -0.35 24.13
CA THR A 49 21.86 -1.26 22.97
C THR A 49 23.13 -0.98 22.17
N CYS A 50 23.73 0.21 22.32
CA CYS A 50 25.01 0.59 21.68
C CYS A 50 26.21 -0.05 22.35
N CYS A 51 26.24 -0.04 23.69
CA CYS A 51 27.31 -0.64 24.50
C CYS A 51 27.04 -2.10 24.87
N ARG A 52 25.76 -2.52 24.74
CA ARG A 52 25.27 -3.85 25.13
C ARG A 52 25.43 -4.12 26.63
N GLU A 53 25.11 -3.12 27.43
CA GLU A 53 25.29 -3.17 28.87
C GLU A 53 24.04 -2.75 29.62
N HIS A 54 23.90 -3.27 30.82
CA HIS A 54 22.92 -2.90 31.83
C HIS A 54 23.60 -2.21 32.98
N HIS A 55 23.10 -1.01 33.34
CA HIS A 55 23.65 -0.21 34.44
C HIS A 55 22.55 0.08 35.45
N LYS A 56 22.77 -0.30 36.71
CA LYS A 56 21.95 0.07 37.83
C LYS A 56 22.62 1.20 38.59
N ILE A 57 22.01 2.36 38.59
CA ILE A 57 22.62 3.57 39.14
C ILE A 57 22.15 3.77 40.59
N ALA A 58 23.11 3.77 41.53
CA ALA A 58 22.82 4.05 42.93
C ALA A 58 22.32 5.51 43.09
N LYS A 59 21.31 5.71 43.90
CA LYS A 59 20.72 7.03 44.13
C LYS A 59 21.76 8.00 44.72
N GLY A 60 21.95 9.14 44.11
CA GLY A 60 22.95 10.14 44.53
C GLY A 60 24.34 9.92 44.00
N HIS A 61 24.57 8.90 43.17
CA HIS A 61 25.85 8.61 42.52
C HIS A 61 25.80 8.71 41.00
N GLU A 62 24.75 9.37 40.47
CA GLU A 62 24.56 9.58 39.05
C GLU A 62 25.60 10.53 38.48
N THR A 63 26.18 10.18 37.37
CA THR A 63 26.91 11.14 36.54
C THR A 63 25.94 12.13 35.90
N TYR A 64 26.42 13.31 35.53
CA TYR A 64 25.59 14.31 34.83
C TYR A 64 24.95 13.74 33.54
N ALA A 65 25.69 12.89 32.80
CA ALA A 65 25.19 12.26 31.59
C ALA A 65 24.09 11.23 31.86
N GLU A 66 24.22 10.42 32.90
CA GLU A 66 23.19 9.46 33.34
C GLU A 66 21.93 10.18 33.82
N GLN A 67 22.10 11.23 34.64
CA GLN A 67 20.97 12.05 35.11
C GLN A 67 20.21 12.65 33.92
N LYS A 68 20.91 13.18 32.92
CA LYS A 68 20.31 13.71 31.71
C LYS A 68 19.47 12.67 30.94
N VAL A 69 19.89 11.41 30.92
CA VAL A 69 19.11 10.31 30.32
C VAL A 69 17.90 9.94 31.17
N LEU A 70 18.07 9.93 32.52
CA LEU A 70 16.97 9.63 33.44
C LEU A 70 15.89 10.71 33.40
N ASP A 71 16.27 11.97 33.26
CA ASP A 71 15.38 13.12 33.26
C ASP A 71 14.85 13.48 31.86
N ALA A 72 15.42 12.93 30.80
CA ALA A 72 14.99 13.25 29.43
C ALA A 72 13.47 13.11 29.33
N GLU A 73 12.78 14.23 29.16
CA GLU A 73 11.34 14.23 28.90
C GLU A 73 11.06 13.55 27.56
N HIS A 74 9.86 12.99 27.43
CA HIS A 74 9.36 12.61 26.11
C HIS A 74 9.10 13.90 25.33
N THR A 75 10.13 14.40 24.66
CA THR A 75 9.97 15.51 23.73
C THR A 75 8.90 15.15 22.70
N PRO A 76 8.03 16.10 22.34
CA PRO A 76 6.96 15.84 21.39
C PRO A 76 7.56 15.28 20.09
N GLU A 77 7.10 14.11 19.73
CA GLU A 77 7.51 13.36 18.58
C GLU A 77 7.30 14.18 17.30
N GLN A 78 8.35 14.42 16.54
CA GLN A 78 8.18 14.88 15.16
C GLN A 78 7.50 13.76 14.37
N LYS A 79 6.25 13.99 14.01
CA LYS A 79 5.47 13.09 13.18
C LYS A 79 5.96 13.19 11.73
N PHE A 80 6.77 12.26 11.31
CA PHE A 80 7.06 12.04 9.89
C PHE A 80 6.02 11.09 9.31
N ARG A 81 5.21 11.59 8.38
CA ARG A 81 4.35 10.73 7.56
C ARG A 81 5.18 10.17 6.39
N TYR A 82 5.33 8.85 6.39
CA TYR A 82 5.71 8.09 5.19
C TYR A 82 4.53 7.16 4.88
N GLY A 83 3.74 7.48 3.88
CA GLY A 83 2.48 6.79 3.59
C GLY A 83 1.52 6.82 4.77
N ASN A 84 0.91 5.68 5.10
CA ASN A 84 -0.04 5.53 6.23
C ASN A 84 0.63 5.23 7.58
N GLN A 85 1.96 5.16 7.66
CA GLN A 85 2.68 4.90 8.91
C GLN A 85 3.22 6.20 9.53
N VAL A 86 2.86 6.42 10.79
CA VAL A 86 3.40 7.51 11.61
C VAL A 86 4.64 6.98 12.32
N ASN A 87 5.83 7.30 11.80
CA ASN A 87 7.09 7.02 12.47
C ASN A 87 7.40 8.13 13.48
N ARG A 88 7.55 7.74 14.74
CA ARG A 88 7.87 8.62 15.85
C ARG A 88 9.35 8.44 16.22
N SER A 89 10.18 9.43 15.94
CA SER A 89 11.59 9.44 16.32
C SER A 89 11.81 10.42 17.46
N PRO A 90 12.23 9.97 18.64
CA PRO A 90 12.66 10.86 19.72
C PRO A 90 13.98 11.53 19.35
N PHE A 91 14.24 12.73 19.90
CA PHE A 91 15.55 13.38 19.73
C PHE A 91 16.65 12.49 20.30
N PRO A 92 17.73 12.23 19.54
CA PRO A 92 18.81 11.37 20.00
C PRO A 92 19.56 12.04 21.17
N THR A 93 19.79 11.24 22.21
CA THR A 93 20.57 11.63 23.39
C THR A 93 21.89 10.87 23.37
N PRO A 94 23.03 11.51 23.66
CA PRO A 94 24.30 10.80 23.76
C PRO A 94 24.26 9.72 24.85
N CYS A 95 24.73 8.53 24.53
CA CYS A 95 24.93 7.47 25.52
C CYS A 95 25.97 7.91 26.55
N PRO A 96 25.69 7.81 27.87
CA PRO A 96 26.60 8.22 28.90
C PRO A 96 27.91 7.45 28.92
N TYR A 97 27.95 6.26 28.29
CA TYR A 97 29.11 5.35 28.35
C TYR A 97 29.97 5.36 27.07
N CYS A 98 29.39 5.58 25.90
CA CYS A 98 30.13 5.56 24.64
C CYS A 98 29.93 6.78 23.74
N GLY A 99 29.10 7.74 24.15
CA GLY A 99 28.81 8.96 23.39
C GLY A 99 27.95 8.79 22.14
N ARG A 100 27.59 7.56 21.74
CA ARG A 100 26.77 7.32 20.56
C ARG A 100 25.37 7.92 20.78
N LEU A 101 24.84 8.58 19.74
CA LEU A 101 23.49 9.10 19.76
C LEU A 101 22.46 7.97 19.78
N CYS A 102 21.60 7.96 20.80
CA CYS A 102 20.60 6.93 21.06
C CYS A 102 19.23 7.55 21.28
N ALA A 103 18.17 6.82 20.88
CA ALA A 103 16.82 7.18 21.27
C ALA A 103 16.51 6.65 22.67
N VAL A 104 16.05 7.52 23.59
CA VAL A 104 15.66 7.11 24.94
C VAL A 104 14.23 6.60 24.95
N LYS A 105 14.00 5.43 25.53
CA LYS A 105 12.67 4.80 25.68
C LYS A 105 12.46 4.30 27.12
N GLU A 106 11.21 4.39 27.58
CA GLU A 106 10.82 3.81 28.87
C GLU A 106 10.60 2.31 28.72
N LEU A 107 11.32 1.50 29.49
CA LEU A 107 11.11 0.05 29.54
C LEU A 107 9.72 -0.23 30.13
N GLY A 108 8.98 -1.18 29.60
CA GLY A 108 7.62 -1.49 30.02
C GLY A 108 6.50 -0.74 29.28
N ARG A 109 6.76 0.44 28.72
CA ARG A 109 5.80 1.13 27.84
C ARG A 109 5.90 0.71 26.38
N THR A 110 7.00 0.10 25.99
CA THR A 110 7.28 -0.40 24.62
C THR A 110 6.75 -1.82 24.40
N GLY A 111 6.29 -2.51 25.45
CA GLY A 111 6.08 -3.96 25.45
C GLY A 111 4.83 -4.48 24.79
N SER A 112 3.77 -3.71 24.64
CA SER A 112 2.50 -4.27 24.15
C SER A 112 2.09 -3.81 22.74
N ARG A 113 2.77 -2.84 22.12
CA ARG A 113 2.30 -2.23 20.86
C ARG A 113 3.29 -2.20 19.71
N GLY A 114 4.41 -2.85 19.81
CA GLY A 114 5.35 -2.91 18.70
C GLY A 114 6.60 -3.65 19.14
N ASN A 115 6.73 -4.85 18.67
CA ASN A 115 8.05 -5.46 18.59
C ASN A 115 8.93 -4.46 17.86
N LEU A 116 9.73 -3.70 18.60
CA LEU A 116 10.78 -2.90 18.00
C LEU A 116 11.71 -3.87 17.30
N SER A 117 11.61 -3.90 15.99
CA SER A 117 12.44 -4.75 15.14
C SER A 117 13.05 -3.90 14.06
N SER A 118 14.28 -4.11 13.77
CA SER A 118 14.98 -3.47 12.67
C SER A 118 15.63 -4.54 11.80
N TYR A 119 15.46 -4.40 10.50
CA TYR A 119 16.00 -5.31 9.50
C TYR A 119 17.02 -4.56 8.66
N ARG A 120 18.14 -5.21 8.35
CA ARG A 120 19.19 -4.69 7.46
C ARG A 120 19.65 -5.80 6.52
N ARG A 121 20.02 -5.40 5.33
CA ARG A 121 20.75 -6.25 4.40
C ARG A 121 22.16 -5.70 4.28
N VAL A 122 23.14 -6.55 4.51
CA VAL A 122 24.52 -6.13 4.60
C VAL A 122 25.39 -6.98 3.70
N VAL A 123 26.24 -6.32 2.92
CA VAL A 123 27.30 -6.96 2.14
C VAL A 123 28.63 -6.61 2.78
N VAL A 124 29.43 -7.61 3.12
CA VAL A 124 30.77 -7.42 3.65
C VAL A 124 31.78 -7.80 2.58
N LEU A 125 32.60 -6.85 2.17
CA LEU A 125 33.65 -7.03 1.17
C LEU A 125 34.99 -7.37 1.86
N LYS A 126 35.74 -8.28 1.23
CA LYS A 126 37.07 -8.68 1.73
C LYS A 126 37.98 -9.10 0.59
N TRP A 127 39.17 -8.50 0.51
CA TRP A 127 40.21 -8.96 -0.40
C TRP A 127 40.97 -10.13 0.22
N HIS A 128 40.92 -11.29 -0.43
CA HIS A 128 41.61 -12.48 0.09
C HIS A 128 42.06 -13.40 -1.04
N ARG A 129 43.33 -13.84 -1.00
CA ARG A 129 43.95 -14.79 -1.93
C ARG A 129 43.66 -14.47 -3.41
N GLY A 130 43.93 -13.23 -3.81
CA GLY A 130 43.78 -12.79 -5.22
C GLY A 130 42.33 -12.70 -5.74
N SER A 131 41.35 -12.63 -4.85
CA SER A 131 39.95 -12.46 -5.19
C SER A 131 39.30 -11.46 -4.23
N LEU A 132 38.35 -10.66 -4.74
CA LEU A 132 37.45 -9.90 -3.91
C LEU A 132 36.27 -10.79 -3.56
N TRP A 133 36.04 -10.98 -2.28
CA TRP A 133 34.92 -11.75 -1.76
C TRP A 133 33.86 -10.82 -1.21
N ALA A 134 32.62 -11.24 -1.33
CA ALA A 134 31.48 -10.61 -0.68
C ALA A 134 30.65 -11.66 0.05
N ARG A 135 30.32 -11.40 1.31
CA ARG A 135 29.31 -12.16 2.06
C ARG A 135 28.08 -11.28 2.24
N ALA A 136 26.92 -11.76 1.84
CA ALA A 136 25.66 -11.06 1.97
C ALA A 136 24.80 -11.67 3.07
N TYR A 137 24.31 -10.83 3.97
CA TYR A 137 23.54 -11.22 5.13
C TYR A 137 22.18 -10.52 5.15
N GLU A 138 21.16 -11.25 5.57
CA GLU A 138 19.95 -10.66 6.13
C GLU A 138 20.11 -10.59 7.65
N CYS A 139 20.04 -9.39 8.18
CA CYS A 139 20.27 -9.11 9.58
C CYS A 139 18.97 -8.60 10.22
N ALA A 140 18.61 -9.17 11.36
CA ALA A 140 17.44 -8.76 12.13
C ALA A 140 17.84 -8.46 13.57
N LYS A 141 17.46 -7.30 14.09
CA LYS A 141 17.62 -6.95 15.50
C LYS A 141 16.27 -6.71 16.12
N HIS A 142 15.93 -7.55 17.08
CA HIS A 142 14.69 -7.48 17.84
C HIS A 142 15.02 -6.87 19.20
N TYR A 143 14.42 -5.71 19.48
CA TYR A 143 14.54 -5.03 20.76
C TYR A 143 13.37 -5.48 21.64
N ASN A 144 13.42 -6.73 22.10
CA ASN A 144 12.39 -7.27 22.99
C ASN A 144 12.47 -6.61 24.36
N THR A 145 11.32 -6.51 25.02
CA THR A 145 11.19 -6.03 26.40
C THR A 145 11.71 -7.03 27.44
N ASP A 146 12.09 -8.23 27.02
CA ASP A 146 12.84 -9.15 27.85
C ASP A 146 14.23 -8.56 28.08
N GLU A 147 14.47 -8.11 29.31
CA GLU A 147 15.66 -7.42 29.75
C GLU A 147 16.95 -8.15 29.35
N SER A 148 16.96 -9.47 29.46
CA SER A 148 18.10 -10.30 29.09
C SER A 148 18.49 -10.23 27.61
N ARG A 149 17.59 -9.74 26.74
CA ARG A 149 17.76 -9.72 25.27
C ARG A 149 17.93 -8.35 24.66
N LEU A 150 17.74 -7.27 25.43
CA LEU A 150 17.84 -5.89 24.93
C LEU A 150 19.21 -5.58 24.30
N CYS A 151 20.26 -6.17 24.82
CA CYS A 151 21.64 -5.93 24.40
C CYS A 151 22.18 -6.98 23.42
N ASN A 152 21.37 -7.92 22.95
CA ASN A 152 21.83 -8.96 22.04
C ASN A 152 22.29 -8.39 20.70
N PRO A 153 23.33 -8.99 20.07
CA PRO A 153 23.69 -8.65 18.70
C PRO A 153 22.56 -8.99 17.74
N PRO A 154 22.53 -8.38 16.53
CA PRO A 154 21.58 -8.77 15.51
C PRO A 154 21.76 -10.24 15.12
N GLY A 155 20.65 -10.94 14.89
CA GLY A 155 20.68 -12.24 14.22
C GLY A 155 21.12 -12.04 12.77
N MET A 156 22.07 -12.84 12.30
CA MET A 156 22.62 -12.75 10.94
C MET A 156 22.40 -14.06 10.19
N GLY A 157 21.68 -14.02 9.10
CA GLY A 157 21.49 -15.13 8.18
C GLY A 157 22.34 -14.93 6.92
N LEU A 158 23.32 -15.79 6.66
CA LEU A 158 24.08 -15.77 5.42
C LEU A 158 23.16 -16.17 4.25
N VAL A 159 22.98 -15.29 3.28
CA VAL A 159 22.11 -15.49 2.12
C VAL A 159 22.87 -15.64 0.81
N GLY A 160 24.12 -15.17 0.77
CA GLY A 160 24.95 -15.30 -0.41
C GLY A 160 26.44 -15.11 -0.16
N VAL A 161 27.24 -15.79 -0.96
CA VAL A 161 28.69 -15.64 -1.02
C VAL A 161 29.07 -15.41 -2.48
N TYR A 162 29.93 -14.42 -2.70
CA TYR A 162 30.37 -14.00 -4.03
C TYR A 162 31.89 -13.98 -4.09
N ARG A 163 32.44 -14.36 -5.24
CA ARG A 163 33.85 -14.22 -5.55
C ARG A 163 34.04 -13.49 -6.86
N PHE A 164 34.70 -12.34 -6.82
CA PHE A 164 34.94 -11.47 -7.96
C PHE A 164 36.41 -11.56 -8.40
N ARG A 165 36.60 -11.78 -9.68
CA ARG A 165 37.88 -11.74 -10.38
C ARG A 165 37.70 -11.07 -11.73
N LEU A 166 38.76 -10.42 -12.25
CA LEU A 166 38.68 -9.91 -13.62
C LEU A 166 38.35 -11.06 -14.58
N GLY A 167 37.33 -10.86 -15.41
CA GLY A 167 36.81 -11.84 -16.36
C GLY A 167 35.77 -12.82 -15.79
N SER A 168 35.55 -12.90 -14.46
CA SER A 168 34.60 -13.86 -13.89
C SER A 168 34.03 -13.38 -12.56
N ALA A 169 32.74 -13.59 -12.37
CA ALA A 169 32.07 -13.47 -11.08
C ALA A 169 31.34 -14.79 -10.77
N GLU A 170 31.51 -15.29 -9.55
CA GLU A 170 30.89 -16.53 -9.07
C GLU A 170 30.06 -16.23 -7.82
N GLN A 171 28.97 -16.96 -7.65
CA GLN A 171 28.15 -16.85 -6.45
C GLN A 171 27.62 -18.21 -5.99
N ALA A 172 27.41 -18.31 -4.68
CA ALA A 172 26.57 -19.30 -4.02
C ALA A 172 25.46 -18.55 -3.27
N ILE A 173 24.23 -18.71 -3.68
CA ILE A 173 23.09 -17.98 -3.10
C ILE A 173 22.02 -18.95 -2.61
N ARG A 174 21.30 -18.57 -1.55
CA ARG A 174 20.13 -19.30 -1.05
C ARG A 174 18.85 -18.71 -1.59
N GLY A 175 17.86 -19.60 -1.87
CA GLY A 175 16.46 -19.23 -2.05
C GLY A 175 15.85 -18.82 -0.71
N TYR A 176 15.04 -17.79 -0.71
CA TYR A 176 14.22 -17.43 0.45
C TYR A 176 12.76 -17.76 0.17
N TYR A 177 12.17 -18.63 1.01
CA TYR A 177 10.75 -18.98 0.91
C TYR A 177 9.96 -18.08 1.86
N TRP A 178 9.24 -17.11 1.31
CA TRP A 178 8.42 -16.14 2.04
C TRP A 178 7.42 -16.77 3.01
N TRP A 179 6.81 -17.89 2.61
CA TRP A 179 5.78 -18.59 3.38
C TRP A 179 6.28 -19.33 4.62
N GLY A 180 7.56 -19.59 4.76
CA GLY A 180 8.10 -20.37 5.88
C GLY A 180 9.23 -19.68 6.64
N ARG A 181 9.67 -18.47 6.24
CA ARG A 181 10.87 -17.80 6.77
C ARG A 181 12.12 -18.70 6.81
N THR A 182 12.18 -19.67 5.89
CA THR A 182 13.27 -20.62 5.80
C THR A 182 14.15 -20.31 4.61
N PHE A 183 15.46 -20.41 4.77
CA PHE A 183 16.39 -20.34 3.67
C PHE A 183 16.48 -21.69 2.99
N GLY A 184 16.41 -21.68 1.65
CA GLY A 184 16.66 -22.86 0.83
C GLY A 184 18.14 -23.23 0.78
N ASP A 185 18.44 -24.23 -0.04
CA ASP A 185 19.80 -24.69 -0.28
C ASP A 185 20.62 -23.67 -1.09
N PHE A 186 21.95 -23.69 -0.94
CA PHE A 186 22.83 -22.88 -1.76
C PHE A 186 22.92 -23.41 -3.19
N CYS A 187 22.69 -22.52 -4.16
CA CYS A 187 22.85 -22.79 -5.59
C CYS A 187 24.03 -22.00 -6.15
N PHE A 188 24.86 -22.65 -7.00
CA PHE A 188 26.01 -22.04 -7.64
C PHE A 188 25.63 -21.42 -9.00
N HIS A 189 26.13 -20.20 -9.23
CA HIS A 189 26.05 -19.55 -10.54
C HIS A 189 27.37 -18.85 -10.87
N GLN A 190 27.64 -18.70 -12.16
CA GLN A 190 28.85 -18.06 -12.65
C GLN A 190 28.55 -17.15 -13.84
N GLN A 191 29.19 -16.00 -13.89
CA GLN A 191 29.17 -15.06 -14.98
C GLN A 191 30.59 -14.89 -15.55
N THR A 192 30.78 -15.22 -16.81
CA THR A 192 32.10 -15.14 -17.48
C THR A 192 32.06 -14.37 -18.81
N GLY A 193 30.92 -13.88 -19.21
CA GLY A 193 30.72 -13.18 -20.48
C GLY A 193 29.75 -12.00 -20.33
N PRO A 194 29.32 -11.42 -21.44
CA PRO A 194 28.48 -10.22 -21.45
C PRO A 194 27.28 -10.31 -20.52
N LEU A 195 26.97 -9.24 -19.83
CA LEU A 195 25.81 -9.12 -18.98
C LEU A 195 24.54 -9.07 -19.86
N LYS A 196 23.61 -10.01 -19.67
CA LYS A 196 22.36 -10.10 -20.44
C LYS A 196 21.17 -9.72 -19.59
N LYS A 197 20.23 -8.95 -20.16
CA LYS A 197 18.95 -8.64 -19.48
C LYS A 197 18.24 -9.94 -19.10
N GLY A 198 17.67 -9.98 -17.90
CA GLY A 198 16.91 -11.13 -17.39
C GLY A 198 17.77 -12.29 -16.88
N LYS A 199 19.09 -12.24 -17.04
CA LYS A 199 20.04 -13.24 -16.54
C LYS A 199 20.95 -12.69 -15.41
N TRP A 200 20.42 -11.80 -14.58
CA TRP A 200 21.09 -11.35 -13.37
C TRP A 200 21.01 -12.40 -12.24
N GLU A 201 21.16 -13.67 -12.57
CA GLU A 201 21.10 -14.77 -11.59
C GLU A 201 22.13 -14.60 -10.48
N LEU A 202 23.28 -13.97 -10.80
CA LEU A 202 24.29 -13.59 -9.81
C LEU A 202 23.82 -12.57 -8.76
N THR A 203 22.68 -11.92 -8.97
CA THR A 203 22.22 -10.86 -8.07
C THR A 203 20.71 -10.76 -7.98
N ARG A 204 19.99 -11.67 -8.66
CA ARG A 204 18.54 -11.59 -8.83
C ARG A 204 17.74 -11.66 -7.53
N GLN A 205 18.20 -12.42 -6.55
CA GLN A 205 17.49 -12.57 -5.28
C GLN A 205 17.48 -11.31 -4.44
N PHE A 206 18.39 -10.40 -4.72
CA PHE A 206 18.48 -9.16 -4.00
C PHE A 206 17.62 -8.04 -4.60
N SER A 207 17.11 -8.21 -5.83
CA SER A 207 16.23 -7.21 -6.46
C SER A 207 14.79 -7.22 -5.97
N TYR A 208 14.35 -8.26 -5.25
CA TYR A 208 13.03 -8.31 -4.62
C TYR A 208 12.85 -7.33 -3.45
N SER A 209 13.92 -6.69 -3.00
CA SER A 209 13.87 -5.76 -1.87
C SER A 209 13.43 -4.34 -2.21
N ASN A 210 13.28 -4.01 -3.47
CA ASN A 210 12.81 -2.68 -3.88
C ASN A 210 11.36 -2.38 -3.44
N GLU A 211 10.55 -3.41 -3.14
CA GLU A 211 9.19 -3.20 -2.61
C GLU A 211 9.16 -2.50 -1.23
N TYR A 212 10.30 -2.51 -0.48
CA TYR A 212 10.39 -1.90 0.85
C TYR A 212 11.46 -0.80 0.96
N GLY A 213 12.09 -0.39 -0.15
CA GLY A 213 13.08 0.70 -0.15
C GLY A 213 14.35 0.43 0.68
N MET A 214 14.63 -0.83 1.04
CA MET A 214 15.82 -1.21 1.80
C MET A 214 16.92 -1.65 0.84
N GLY A 215 17.85 -0.74 0.56
CA GLY A 215 19.10 -1.06 -0.13
C GLY A 215 20.04 -1.91 0.73
N TYR A 216 21.14 -2.39 0.09
CA TYR A 216 22.24 -3.04 0.81
C TYR A 216 23.16 -2.00 1.40
N GLU A 217 23.48 -2.18 2.68
CA GLU A 217 24.61 -1.49 3.27
C GLU A 217 25.90 -2.30 3.00
N THR A 218 26.95 -1.65 2.53
CA THR A 218 28.19 -2.33 2.16
C THR A 218 29.29 -1.94 3.15
N ILE A 219 29.85 -2.93 3.81
CA ILE A 219 31.00 -2.83 4.72
C ILE A 219 32.25 -3.30 3.99
N GLY A 220 33.40 -2.75 4.38
CA GLY A 220 34.69 -3.15 3.81
C GLY A 220 34.95 -2.57 2.43
N VAL A 221 34.33 -1.43 2.07
CA VAL A 221 34.54 -0.76 0.77
C VAL A 221 36.02 -0.42 0.54
N GLY A 222 36.79 -0.17 1.61
CA GLY A 222 38.26 0.04 1.56
C GLY A 222 39.05 -1.16 1.01
N GLU A 223 38.48 -2.36 1.03
CA GLU A 223 39.11 -3.56 0.45
C GLU A 223 39.24 -3.48 -1.08
N LEU A 224 38.41 -2.63 -1.73
CA LEU A 224 38.55 -2.36 -3.16
C LEU A 224 39.91 -1.74 -3.51
N GLY A 225 40.45 -0.87 -2.65
CA GLY A 225 41.75 -0.24 -2.84
C GLY A 225 42.94 -1.22 -2.82
N LYS A 226 42.73 -2.41 -2.25
CA LYS A 226 43.74 -3.50 -2.21
C LYS A 226 43.64 -4.45 -3.40
N SER A 227 42.68 -4.22 -4.29
CA SER A 227 42.30 -5.13 -5.37
C SER A 227 42.44 -4.48 -6.76
N PRO A 228 42.43 -5.26 -7.84
CA PRO A 228 42.37 -4.70 -9.20
C PRO A 228 41.14 -3.82 -9.47
N PHE A 229 40.12 -3.86 -8.63
CA PHE A 229 38.92 -3.04 -8.74
C PHE A 229 39.13 -1.60 -8.23
N GLN A 230 40.27 -1.24 -7.67
CA GLN A 230 40.61 0.12 -7.23
C GLN A 230 40.45 1.17 -8.36
N TYR A 231 40.72 0.77 -9.58
CA TYR A 231 40.63 1.66 -10.75
C TYR A 231 39.20 1.89 -11.27
N CYS A 232 38.24 1.10 -10.82
CA CYS A 232 36.85 1.23 -11.22
C CYS A 232 36.08 2.29 -10.39
N CYS A 233 36.74 3.07 -9.54
CA CYS A 233 36.13 4.09 -8.67
C CYS A 233 34.97 3.54 -7.84
N GLY A 234 35.11 2.29 -7.35
CA GLY A 234 34.07 1.57 -6.64
C GLY A 234 33.50 2.26 -5.41
N PRO A 235 34.33 2.89 -4.53
CA PRO A 235 33.83 3.62 -3.38
C PRO A 235 32.85 4.74 -3.75
N ASP A 236 33.12 5.49 -4.82
CA ASP A 236 32.25 6.58 -5.26
C ASP A 236 30.91 6.09 -5.82
N TYR A 237 30.90 4.91 -6.44
CA TYR A 237 29.67 4.29 -6.94
C TYR A 237 28.87 3.65 -5.81
N ILE A 238 29.50 2.82 -4.99
CA ILE A 238 28.84 2.06 -3.91
C ILE A 238 28.25 3.01 -2.86
N GLY A 239 28.90 4.13 -2.58
CA GLY A 239 28.40 5.15 -1.65
C GLY A 239 27.13 5.89 -2.13
N LYS A 240 26.83 5.85 -3.44
CA LYS A 240 25.68 6.53 -4.04
C LYS A 240 24.58 5.58 -4.51
N HIS A 241 24.92 4.33 -4.76
CA HIS A 241 24.04 3.32 -5.35
C HIS A 241 24.03 2.04 -4.50
N TYR A 242 22.87 1.45 -4.34
CA TYR A 242 22.66 0.26 -3.51
C TYR A 242 22.98 -1.08 -4.22
N GLU A 243 23.35 -1.04 -5.49
CA GLU A 243 23.57 -2.23 -6.33
C GLU A 243 25.04 -2.69 -6.37
N SER A 244 25.71 -2.72 -5.20
CA SER A 244 27.14 -3.02 -5.09
C SER A 244 27.55 -4.34 -5.75
N LEU A 245 26.79 -5.41 -5.60
CA LEU A 245 27.11 -6.73 -6.16
C LEU A 245 27.00 -6.77 -7.68
N ARG A 246 26.00 -6.10 -8.26
CA ARG A 246 25.86 -5.96 -9.72
C ARG A 246 26.96 -5.10 -10.30
N PHE A 247 27.29 -4.00 -9.63
CA PHE A 247 28.41 -3.15 -10.02
C PHE A 247 29.73 -3.94 -10.04
N LEU A 248 30.05 -4.70 -9.00
CA LEU A 248 31.24 -5.53 -8.95
C LEU A 248 31.24 -6.61 -10.02
N THR A 249 30.07 -7.20 -10.34
CA THR A 249 29.95 -8.12 -11.47
C THR A 249 30.25 -7.42 -12.80
N ALA A 250 29.74 -6.22 -12.99
CA ALA A 250 30.03 -5.41 -14.16
C ALA A 250 31.52 -5.07 -14.27
N CYS A 251 32.16 -4.72 -13.16
CA CYS A 251 33.62 -4.50 -13.10
C CYS A 251 34.43 -5.74 -13.48
N CYS A 252 33.96 -6.95 -13.15
CA CYS A 252 34.61 -8.18 -13.57
C CYS A 252 34.58 -8.36 -15.09
N ILE A 253 33.46 -7.99 -15.73
CA ILE A 253 33.22 -8.27 -17.14
C ILE A 253 33.71 -7.15 -18.05
N TYR A 254 33.58 -5.88 -17.61
CA TYR A 254 33.94 -4.68 -18.38
C TYR A 254 34.91 -3.76 -17.61
N PRO A 255 36.04 -4.24 -17.08
CA PRO A 255 36.87 -3.46 -16.18
C PRO A 255 37.41 -2.17 -16.82
N ARG A 256 37.89 -2.22 -18.07
CA ARG A 256 38.45 -1.06 -18.78
C ARG A 256 37.39 -0.02 -19.10
N GLN A 257 36.23 -0.47 -19.57
CA GLN A 257 35.12 0.42 -19.92
C GLN A 257 34.59 1.14 -18.68
N ILE A 258 34.41 0.41 -17.58
CA ILE A 258 33.93 1.00 -16.32
C ILE A 258 34.96 1.96 -15.76
N GLU A 259 36.23 1.60 -15.70
CA GLU A 259 37.30 2.51 -15.27
C GLU A 259 37.29 3.80 -16.07
N MET A 260 37.27 3.70 -17.40
CA MET A 260 37.23 4.86 -18.29
C MET A 260 36.01 5.75 -18.04
N LEU A 261 34.82 5.16 -17.99
CA LEU A 261 33.57 5.91 -17.80
C LEU A 261 33.48 6.55 -16.42
N MET A 262 33.90 5.83 -15.37
CA MET A 262 33.89 6.34 -13.99
C MET A 262 34.87 7.50 -13.83
N LYS A 263 36.11 7.39 -14.34
CA LYS A 263 37.12 8.48 -14.33
C LYS A 263 36.67 9.68 -15.15
N ALA A 264 35.91 9.45 -16.22
CA ALA A 264 35.31 10.52 -17.02
C ALA A 264 34.08 11.17 -16.37
N GLY A 265 33.66 10.72 -15.18
CA GLY A 265 32.47 11.22 -14.49
C GLY A 265 31.14 10.80 -15.13
N MET A 266 31.14 9.71 -15.91
CA MET A 266 29.95 9.18 -16.61
C MET A 266 29.27 8.08 -15.81
N GLN A 267 29.04 8.31 -14.52
CA GLN A 267 28.46 7.32 -13.60
C GLN A 267 27.08 6.83 -14.05
N SER A 268 26.26 7.69 -14.67
CA SER A 268 24.91 7.32 -15.17
C SER A 268 24.98 6.23 -16.26
N VAL A 269 26.01 6.21 -17.07
CA VAL A 269 26.23 5.19 -18.10
C VAL A 269 26.53 3.83 -17.48
N VAL A 270 27.35 3.84 -16.39
CA VAL A 270 27.64 2.62 -15.63
C VAL A 270 26.43 2.14 -14.85
N ALA A 271 25.68 3.07 -14.24
CA ALA A 271 24.44 2.74 -13.53
C ALA A 271 23.41 2.08 -14.47
N ASP A 272 23.28 2.58 -15.69
CA ASP A 272 22.41 1.98 -16.71
C ASP A 272 22.80 0.55 -17.09
N LEU A 273 24.10 0.25 -17.21
CA LEU A 273 24.57 -1.11 -17.41
C LEU A 273 24.19 -2.00 -16.22
N VAL A 274 24.44 -1.51 -15.01
CA VAL A 274 24.22 -2.24 -13.77
C VAL A 274 22.73 -2.54 -13.55
N GLU A 275 21.87 -1.60 -13.90
CA GLU A 275 20.42 -1.75 -13.73
C GLU A 275 19.78 -2.60 -14.84
N HIS A 276 20.10 -2.32 -16.08
CA HIS A 276 19.38 -2.88 -17.23
C HIS A 276 20.15 -3.94 -18.03
N GLY A 277 21.48 -4.05 -17.84
CA GLY A 277 22.35 -4.95 -18.61
C GLY A 277 22.59 -4.47 -20.06
N VAL A 278 23.49 -5.16 -20.77
CA VAL A 278 24.00 -4.75 -22.09
C VAL A 278 22.90 -4.56 -23.15
N LYS A 279 21.89 -5.42 -23.18
CA LYS A 279 20.84 -5.36 -24.20
C LYS A 279 19.98 -4.10 -24.15
N ASN A 280 19.91 -3.45 -23.01
CA ASN A 280 19.09 -2.27 -22.81
C ASN A 280 19.92 -0.98 -22.66
N SER A 281 21.22 -1.11 -22.47
CA SER A 281 22.14 0.00 -22.44
C SER A 281 22.50 0.46 -23.87
N LEU A 282 21.51 0.97 -24.59
CA LEU A 282 21.63 1.36 -25.99
C LEU A 282 22.53 2.59 -26.22
N ALA A 283 22.94 3.26 -25.16
CA ALA A 283 23.74 4.46 -25.28
C ALA A 283 25.23 4.18 -25.50
N PHE A 284 25.72 3.05 -25.01
CA PHE A 284 27.13 2.65 -25.10
C PHE A 284 27.28 1.20 -25.61
N LYS A 285 28.26 0.98 -26.49
CA LYS A 285 28.62 -0.36 -26.98
C LYS A 285 29.67 -0.94 -26.05
N TRP A 286 29.31 -1.87 -25.19
CA TRP A 286 30.15 -2.39 -24.10
C TRP A 286 31.32 -3.25 -24.59
N GLU A 287 31.32 -3.71 -25.83
CA GLU A 287 32.45 -4.42 -26.46
C GLU A 287 33.60 -3.46 -26.82
N GLU A 288 33.33 -2.19 -26.91
CA GLU A 288 34.29 -1.17 -27.32
C GLU A 288 35.03 -0.59 -26.10
N THR A 289 36.34 -0.43 -26.24
CA THR A 289 37.21 0.23 -25.25
C THR A 289 37.51 1.69 -25.62
N ASP A 290 37.23 2.10 -26.85
CA ASP A 290 37.33 3.46 -27.32
C ASP A 290 36.00 4.21 -27.06
N PRO A 291 36.00 5.32 -26.33
CA PRO A 291 34.78 6.04 -26.00
C PRO A 291 34.05 6.58 -27.23
N PHE A 292 34.75 6.97 -28.28
CA PHE A 292 34.11 7.45 -29.52
C PHE A 292 33.31 6.34 -30.20
N LYS A 293 33.91 5.16 -30.33
CA LYS A 293 33.26 3.97 -30.88
C LYS A 293 32.15 3.47 -29.96
N GLY A 294 32.42 3.46 -28.66
CA GLY A 294 31.46 3.03 -27.66
C GLY A 294 30.18 3.87 -27.66
N PHE A 295 30.30 5.18 -27.65
CA PHE A 295 29.12 6.06 -27.79
C PHE A 295 28.62 6.16 -29.23
N GLY A 296 29.45 5.86 -30.25
CA GLY A 296 29.11 6.11 -31.66
C GLY A 296 28.90 7.60 -31.95
N LEU A 297 29.68 8.45 -31.29
CA LEU A 297 29.66 9.90 -31.41
C LEU A 297 30.91 10.39 -32.19
N LYS A 298 30.74 11.52 -32.89
CA LYS A 298 31.87 12.24 -33.45
C LYS A 298 32.69 12.94 -32.35
N LYS A 299 33.96 13.26 -32.62
CA LYS A 299 34.85 13.89 -31.64
C LYS A 299 34.28 15.18 -31.04
N GLN A 300 33.65 15.99 -31.85
CA GLN A 300 33.01 17.23 -31.38
C GLN A 300 31.79 16.95 -30.52
N GLU A 301 30.96 15.98 -30.90
CA GLU A 301 29.77 15.57 -30.12
C GLU A 301 30.16 15.00 -28.77
N LEU A 302 31.23 14.20 -28.69
CA LEU A 302 31.70 13.68 -27.39
C LEU A 302 32.24 14.83 -26.52
N ARG A 303 32.95 15.81 -27.10
CA ARG A 303 33.39 17.00 -26.36
C ARG A 303 32.22 17.82 -25.83
N GLU A 304 31.18 17.97 -26.63
CA GLU A 304 29.93 18.64 -26.21
C GLU A 304 29.28 17.88 -25.07
N PHE A 305 29.17 16.53 -25.15
CA PHE A 305 28.67 15.71 -24.08
C PHE A 305 29.48 15.83 -22.78
N MET A 306 30.78 15.88 -22.88
CA MET A 306 31.65 16.09 -21.72
C MET A 306 31.46 17.45 -21.03
N ALA A 307 30.94 18.43 -21.73
CA ALA A 307 30.60 19.73 -21.19
C ALA A 307 29.21 19.80 -20.52
N THR A 308 28.38 18.78 -20.73
CA THR A 308 27.05 18.62 -20.06
C THR A 308 27.18 17.96 -18.69
N LYS A 309 26.03 17.66 -18.04
CA LYS A 309 25.98 16.84 -16.80
C LYS A 309 26.40 15.39 -17.03
N ARG A 310 26.71 15.00 -18.24
CA ARG A 310 27.12 13.66 -18.66
C ARG A 310 26.08 12.57 -18.36
N ASP A 311 24.81 12.95 -18.40
CA ASP A 311 23.72 12.02 -18.17
C ASP A 311 23.48 11.14 -19.38
N ILE A 312 23.27 9.84 -19.14
CA ILE A 312 22.98 8.84 -20.18
C ILE A 312 21.73 9.20 -21.00
N ASP A 313 20.74 9.82 -20.37
CA ASP A 313 19.50 10.17 -21.04
C ASP A 313 19.68 11.26 -22.07
N THR A 314 20.66 12.13 -21.90
CA THR A 314 21.06 13.11 -22.94
C THR A 314 21.50 12.40 -24.23
N ILE A 315 22.35 11.38 -24.10
CA ILE A 315 22.80 10.62 -25.27
C ILE A 315 21.67 9.80 -25.89
N ARG A 316 20.81 9.22 -25.05
CA ARG A 316 19.65 8.47 -25.53
C ARG A 316 18.70 9.33 -26.33
N LEU A 317 18.38 10.50 -25.81
CA LEU A 317 17.51 11.47 -26.49
C LEU A 317 18.15 11.94 -27.80
N PHE A 318 19.44 12.32 -27.78
CA PHE A 318 20.18 12.73 -28.94
C PHE A 318 20.13 11.68 -30.06
N LYS A 319 20.44 10.43 -29.75
CA LYS A 319 20.38 9.33 -30.72
C LYS A 319 18.96 9.06 -31.23
N GLN A 320 17.96 9.19 -30.37
CA GLN A 320 16.56 8.99 -30.72
C GLN A 320 16.07 10.07 -31.70
N LEU A 321 16.30 11.33 -31.39
CA LEU A 321 15.88 12.44 -32.24
C LEU A 321 16.61 12.43 -33.60
N ARG A 322 17.91 12.12 -33.61
CA ARG A 322 18.65 11.98 -34.86
C ARG A 322 18.14 10.85 -35.76
N ARG A 323 17.75 9.70 -35.20
CA ARG A 323 17.11 8.62 -35.96
C ARG A 323 15.77 9.03 -36.58
N MET A 324 15.11 10.00 -35.98
CA MET A 324 13.87 10.59 -36.50
C MET A 324 14.09 11.73 -37.47
N GLY A 325 15.35 12.00 -37.87
CA GLY A 325 15.70 13.04 -38.82
C GLY A 325 15.79 14.46 -38.22
N GLU A 326 15.74 14.58 -36.89
CA GLU A 326 15.86 15.89 -36.24
C GLU A 326 17.34 16.38 -36.21
N GLN A 327 17.53 17.64 -36.49
CA GLN A 327 18.84 18.33 -36.36
C GLN A 327 18.91 18.94 -34.96
N VAL A 328 19.61 18.25 -34.05
CA VAL A 328 19.76 18.68 -32.65
C VAL A 328 21.21 18.53 -32.20
N SER A 329 21.65 19.39 -31.29
CA SER A 329 22.92 19.25 -30.56
C SER A 329 22.70 18.48 -29.25
N ILE A 330 23.80 18.01 -28.65
CA ILE A 330 23.74 17.33 -27.35
C ILE A 330 23.34 18.32 -26.24
N ALA A 331 23.82 19.57 -26.30
CA ALA A 331 23.42 20.60 -25.36
C ALA A 331 21.93 20.93 -25.44
N GLN A 332 21.35 20.96 -26.66
CA GLN A 332 19.90 21.09 -26.82
C GLN A 332 19.14 19.89 -26.18
N CYS A 333 19.65 18.67 -26.30
CA CYS A 333 19.03 17.52 -25.68
C CYS A 333 19.07 17.61 -24.14
N GLU A 334 20.16 18.09 -23.55
CA GLU A 334 20.22 18.34 -22.10
C GLU A 334 19.20 19.41 -21.67
N GLN A 335 19.08 20.49 -22.46
CA GLN A 335 18.09 21.54 -22.20
C GLN A 335 16.66 20.98 -22.26
N ILE A 336 16.33 20.17 -23.29
CA ILE A 336 15.01 19.53 -23.42
C ILE A 336 14.70 18.67 -22.19
N LEU A 337 15.66 17.85 -21.73
CA LEU A 337 15.48 17.02 -20.53
C LEU A 337 15.28 17.85 -19.26
N THR A 338 15.93 19.01 -19.18
CA THR A 338 15.76 19.94 -18.08
C THR A 338 14.39 20.62 -18.13
N ASP A 339 13.97 21.08 -19.28
CA ASP A 339 12.70 21.80 -19.48
C ASP A 339 11.48 20.90 -19.30
N LEU A 340 11.59 19.61 -19.69
CA LEU A 340 10.52 18.63 -19.65
C LEU A 340 10.61 17.66 -18.45
N TYR A 341 11.38 18.00 -17.39
CA TYR A 341 11.54 17.22 -16.16
C TYR A 341 11.93 15.75 -16.38
N MET A 342 12.97 15.52 -17.19
CA MET A 342 13.75 14.27 -17.34
C MET A 342 12.98 12.93 -17.55
N GLN A 343 11.77 12.76 -17.04
CA GLN A 343 11.15 11.44 -16.90
C GLN A 343 10.16 11.06 -18.00
N ASP A 344 9.63 12.01 -18.75
CA ASP A 344 8.59 11.71 -19.71
C ASP A 344 9.04 11.95 -21.16
N ARG A 345 9.34 10.86 -21.88
CA ARG A 345 9.53 10.88 -23.34
C ARG A 345 8.23 10.71 -24.11
N GLN A 346 7.11 10.79 -23.43
CA GLN A 346 5.77 10.61 -24.02
C GLN A 346 5.55 11.62 -25.16
N TRP A 347 6.04 12.86 -25.00
CA TRP A 347 5.92 13.90 -26.04
C TRP A 347 6.48 13.50 -27.41
N ILE A 348 7.49 12.61 -27.48
CA ILE A 348 8.01 12.07 -28.74
C ILE A 348 7.01 11.10 -29.37
N ALA A 349 6.39 10.25 -28.54
CA ALA A 349 5.35 9.35 -29.01
C ALA A 349 4.10 10.14 -29.44
N ASP A 350 3.74 11.17 -28.70
CA ASP A 350 2.62 12.06 -29.03
C ASP A 350 2.86 12.81 -30.32
N ALA A 351 4.07 13.38 -30.51
CA ALA A 351 4.43 14.00 -31.78
C ALA A 351 4.23 13.02 -32.95
N LYS A 352 4.71 11.79 -32.81
CA LYS A 352 4.53 10.75 -33.83
C LYS A 352 3.06 10.40 -34.05
N HIS A 353 2.29 10.27 -32.96
CA HIS A 353 0.86 9.94 -33.01
C HIS A 353 0.07 10.99 -33.79
N TRP A 354 0.39 12.25 -33.60
CA TRP A 354 -0.28 13.38 -34.25
C TRP A 354 0.36 13.81 -35.58
N GLY A 355 1.32 13.05 -36.10
CA GLY A 355 2.01 13.38 -37.36
C GLY A 355 2.89 14.63 -37.29
N LEU A 356 3.31 15.02 -36.08
CA LEU A 356 4.18 16.16 -35.84
C LEU A 356 5.65 15.71 -35.77
N ARG A 357 6.55 16.65 -36.06
CA ARG A 357 7.97 16.45 -35.75
C ARG A 357 8.19 16.70 -34.24
N PRO A 358 8.97 15.88 -33.53
CA PRO A 358 9.24 16.09 -32.10
C PRO A 358 9.71 17.51 -31.78
N MET A 359 10.68 18.02 -32.51
CA MET A 359 11.20 19.38 -32.29
C MET A 359 10.18 20.49 -32.60
N GLN A 360 9.19 20.23 -33.44
CA GLN A 360 8.05 21.13 -33.66
C GLN A 360 7.19 21.25 -32.42
N LEU A 361 6.84 20.10 -31.81
CA LEU A 361 6.03 20.06 -30.60
C LEU A 361 6.77 20.68 -29.41
N TYR A 362 8.05 20.37 -29.22
CA TYR A 362 8.86 20.99 -28.17
C TYR A 362 8.93 22.52 -28.30
N ARG A 363 9.20 23.06 -29.53
CA ARG A 363 9.20 24.50 -29.78
C ARG A 363 7.84 25.14 -29.54
N TYR A 364 6.76 24.41 -29.77
CA TYR A 364 5.42 24.88 -29.44
C TYR A 364 5.29 25.08 -27.92
N PHE A 365 5.73 24.12 -27.10
CA PHE A 365 5.71 24.26 -25.64
C PHE A 365 6.55 25.41 -25.12
N GLN A 366 7.72 25.64 -25.73
CA GLN A 366 8.59 26.76 -25.37
C GLN A 366 7.98 28.17 -25.66
N ARG A 367 7.05 28.25 -26.58
CA ARG A 367 6.39 29.53 -26.95
C ARG A 367 5.19 29.87 -26.07
N GLN A 368 4.76 28.95 -25.21
CA GLN A 368 3.63 29.19 -24.32
C GLN A 368 4.06 30.06 -23.13
N ASN A 369 3.11 30.76 -22.50
CA ASN A 369 3.33 31.69 -21.37
C ASN A 369 3.69 30.97 -20.05
N GLN A 370 4.20 29.76 -20.11
CA GLN A 370 4.61 28.92 -18.97
C GLN A 370 5.85 28.11 -19.35
N ASN A 371 6.51 27.45 -18.36
CA ASN A 371 7.63 26.59 -18.70
C ASN A 371 7.18 25.40 -19.57
N ALA A 372 8.09 24.88 -20.41
CA ALA A 372 7.75 23.85 -21.40
C ALA A 372 7.15 22.57 -20.79
N GLY A 373 7.57 22.17 -19.59
CA GLY A 373 7.01 21.01 -18.89
C GLY A 373 5.56 21.22 -18.44
N ALA A 374 5.24 22.41 -17.92
CA ALA A 374 3.87 22.78 -17.59
C ALA A 374 2.99 22.88 -18.85
N ALA A 375 3.55 23.47 -19.93
CA ALA A 375 2.87 23.53 -21.22
C ALA A 375 2.58 22.13 -21.81
N MET A 376 3.51 21.18 -21.67
CA MET A 376 3.31 19.79 -22.08
C MET A 376 2.14 19.16 -21.29
N SER A 377 2.11 19.34 -19.99
CA SER A 377 1.03 18.81 -19.14
C SER A 377 -0.33 19.42 -19.49
N ALA A 378 -0.38 20.75 -19.64
CA ALA A 378 -1.60 21.46 -20.05
C ALA A 378 -2.08 21.01 -21.43
N TRP A 379 -1.15 20.77 -22.36
CA TRP A 379 -1.48 20.27 -23.69
C TRP A 379 -2.07 18.86 -23.66
N HIS A 380 -1.53 17.95 -22.83
CA HIS A 380 -2.11 16.62 -22.65
C HIS A 380 -3.54 16.70 -22.11
N ASP A 381 -3.78 17.55 -21.10
CA ASP A 381 -5.11 17.75 -20.52
C ASP A 381 -6.08 18.36 -21.53
N TYR A 382 -5.62 19.36 -22.30
CA TYR A 382 -6.36 19.96 -23.38
C TYR A 382 -6.77 18.90 -24.43
N ILE A 383 -5.80 18.13 -24.96
CA ILE A 383 -6.06 17.09 -25.97
C ILE A 383 -7.09 16.06 -25.46
N ASN A 384 -6.95 15.64 -24.20
CA ASN A 384 -7.90 14.72 -23.57
C ASN A 384 -9.34 15.29 -23.51
N CYS A 385 -9.47 16.56 -23.14
CA CYS A 385 -10.77 17.25 -23.14
C CYS A 385 -11.31 17.44 -24.56
N ALA A 386 -10.45 17.86 -25.49
CA ALA A 386 -10.80 18.10 -26.89
C ALA A 386 -11.29 16.83 -27.59
N GLN A 387 -10.66 15.67 -27.34
CA GLN A 387 -11.11 14.38 -27.84
C GLN A 387 -12.51 14.02 -27.34
N LYS A 388 -12.76 14.18 -26.04
CA LYS A 388 -14.08 13.91 -25.43
C LYS A 388 -15.18 14.85 -25.93
N LEU A 389 -14.79 16.06 -26.30
CA LEU A 389 -15.68 17.07 -26.89
C LEU A 389 -15.87 16.90 -28.40
N GLY A 390 -15.12 16.00 -29.06
CA GLY A 390 -15.19 15.76 -30.50
C GLY A 390 -14.57 16.87 -31.33
N TYR A 391 -13.54 17.58 -30.80
CA TYR A 391 -12.87 18.63 -31.53
C TYR A 391 -12.09 18.07 -32.72
N PRO A 392 -12.00 18.80 -33.86
CA PRO A 392 -11.31 18.34 -35.06
C PRO A 392 -9.77 18.45 -34.92
N LEU A 393 -9.16 17.57 -34.13
CA LEU A 393 -7.72 17.58 -33.81
C LEU A 393 -6.81 17.32 -35.02
N HIS A 394 -7.36 16.96 -36.18
CA HIS A 394 -6.62 16.91 -37.44
C HIS A 394 -6.24 18.32 -37.98
N ARG A 395 -6.87 19.38 -37.45
CA ARG A 395 -6.53 20.76 -37.82
C ARG A 395 -5.42 21.27 -36.90
N SER A 396 -4.36 21.79 -37.50
CA SER A 396 -3.17 22.23 -36.77
C SER A 396 -3.44 23.35 -35.74
N ASN A 397 -4.36 24.25 -36.01
CA ASN A 397 -4.76 25.33 -35.09
C ASN A 397 -5.60 24.84 -33.91
N VAL A 398 -6.23 23.65 -34.01
CA VAL A 398 -6.93 22.99 -32.92
C VAL A 398 -6.00 22.07 -32.15
N LEU A 399 -5.08 21.39 -32.84
CA LEU A 399 -4.09 20.52 -32.21
C LEU A 399 -3.05 21.31 -31.39
N LEU A 400 -2.62 22.45 -31.95
CA LEU A 400 -1.62 23.35 -31.38
C LEU A 400 -2.20 24.78 -31.32
N PRO A 401 -3.13 25.06 -30.39
CA PRO A 401 -3.73 26.38 -30.28
C PRO A 401 -2.69 27.46 -29.96
N PRO A 402 -2.82 28.68 -30.48
CA PRO A 402 -1.88 29.76 -30.23
C PRO A 402 -1.69 30.10 -28.75
N ASP A 403 -2.79 30.19 -28.02
CA ASP A 403 -2.84 30.26 -26.55
C ASP A 403 -3.38 28.94 -25.98
N LEU A 404 -2.46 28.16 -25.44
CA LEU A 404 -2.79 26.88 -24.86
C LEU A 404 -3.55 27.02 -23.53
N GLY A 405 -3.25 28.07 -22.76
CA GLY A 405 -3.91 28.30 -21.47
C GLY A 405 -5.40 28.55 -21.66
N GLU A 406 -5.75 29.50 -22.54
CA GLU A 406 -7.14 29.80 -22.87
C GLU A 406 -7.88 28.60 -23.48
N ALA A 407 -7.25 27.90 -24.42
CA ALA A 407 -7.83 26.71 -25.06
C ALA A 407 -8.06 25.57 -24.07
N HIS A 408 -7.14 25.34 -23.15
CA HIS A 408 -7.26 24.35 -22.07
C HIS A 408 -8.43 24.67 -21.16
N ASP A 409 -8.52 25.91 -20.67
CA ASP A 409 -9.55 26.32 -19.71
C ASP A 409 -10.94 26.26 -20.34
N ASP A 410 -11.08 26.70 -21.60
CA ASP A 410 -12.34 26.61 -22.37
C ASP A 410 -12.77 25.14 -22.58
N ALA A 411 -11.84 24.28 -23.00
CA ALA A 411 -12.13 22.86 -23.20
C ALA A 411 -12.47 22.15 -21.89
N ALA A 412 -11.74 22.43 -20.82
CA ALA A 412 -11.96 21.86 -19.50
C ALA A 412 -13.33 22.28 -18.93
N GLU A 413 -13.71 23.54 -19.09
CA GLU A 413 -15.02 24.04 -18.66
C GLU A 413 -16.17 23.40 -19.45
N LYS A 414 -16.07 23.35 -20.78
CA LYS A 414 -17.07 22.70 -21.63
C LYS A 414 -17.24 21.23 -21.30
N HIS A 415 -16.13 20.51 -21.10
CA HIS A 415 -16.15 19.09 -20.70
C HIS A 415 -16.79 18.91 -19.32
N ARG A 416 -16.49 19.77 -18.35
CA ARG A 416 -17.11 19.75 -17.02
C ARG A 416 -18.61 19.97 -17.09
N ARG A 417 -19.06 20.96 -17.90
CA ARG A 417 -20.50 21.22 -18.14
C ARG A 417 -21.19 20.02 -18.79
N GLN A 418 -20.54 19.36 -19.74
CA GLN A 418 -21.07 18.15 -20.39
C GLN A 418 -21.24 17.01 -19.40
N LEU A 419 -20.24 16.75 -18.57
CA LEU A 419 -20.29 15.72 -17.52
C LEU A 419 -21.39 16.03 -16.48
N GLN A 420 -21.54 17.29 -16.09
CA GLN A 420 -22.61 17.68 -15.17
C GLN A 420 -24.00 17.42 -15.75
N ARG A 421 -24.22 17.81 -17.01
CA ARG A 421 -25.50 17.51 -17.70
C ARG A 421 -25.80 16.02 -17.77
N GLN A 422 -24.78 15.18 -18.04
CA GLN A 422 -24.95 13.72 -18.06
C GLN A 422 -25.33 13.17 -16.67
N ARG A 423 -24.68 13.67 -15.62
CA ARG A 423 -25.01 13.29 -14.23
C ARG A 423 -26.44 13.68 -13.87
N ASP A 424 -26.83 14.91 -14.19
CA ASP A 424 -28.17 15.41 -13.89
C ASP A 424 -29.26 14.61 -14.64
N LEU A 425 -29.01 14.21 -15.89
CA LEU A 425 -29.89 13.35 -16.66
C LEU A 425 -30.00 11.96 -16.06
N ALA A 426 -28.87 11.34 -15.73
CA ALA A 426 -28.84 10.00 -15.10
C ALA A 426 -29.55 10.00 -13.74
N GLU A 427 -29.38 11.07 -12.95
CA GLU A 427 -30.07 11.20 -11.67
C GLU A 427 -31.60 11.37 -11.86
N LYS A 428 -32.01 12.18 -12.82
CA LYS A 428 -33.45 12.31 -13.17
C LYS A 428 -34.06 10.98 -13.61
N GLU A 429 -33.34 10.21 -14.43
CA GLU A 429 -33.81 8.89 -14.85
C GLU A 429 -33.88 7.91 -13.65
N ARG A 430 -32.87 7.92 -12.78
CA ARG A 430 -32.88 7.12 -11.56
C ARG A 430 -34.07 7.45 -10.66
N LEU A 431 -34.35 8.74 -10.46
CA LEU A 431 -35.48 9.19 -9.64
C LEU A 431 -36.84 8.82 -10.28
N ARG A 432 -36.93 8.90 -11.61
CA ARG A 432 -38.14 8.46 -12.32
C ARG A 432 -38.37 6.95 -12.18
N SER A 433 -37.37 6.16 -12.40
CA SER A 433 -37.45 4.70 -12.27
C SER A 433 -37.76 4.26 -10.83
N GLU A 434 -37.17 4.93 -9.85
CA GLU A 434 -37.43 4.67 -8.43
C GLU A 434 -38.90 5.01 -8.07
N LYS A 435 -39.38 6.16 -8.53
CA LYS A 435 -40.79 6.58 -8.32
C LYS A 435 -41.77 5.60 -8.96
N GLU A 436 -41.50 5.14 -10.18
CA GLU A 436 -42.33 4.16 -10.86
C GLU A 436 -42.29 2.79 -10.16
N ARG A 437 -41.10 2.36 -9.69
CA ARG A 437 -40.95 1.15 -8.90
C ARG A 437 -41.81 1.18 -7.63
N LEU A 438 -41.77 2.29 -6.91
CA LEU A 438 -42.56 2.48 -5.69
C LEU A 438 -44.05 2.45 -6.00
N ARG A 439 -44.50 3.14 -7.06
CA ARG A 439 -45.88 3.14 -7.48
C ARG A 439 -46.43 1.74 -7.84
N LEU A 440 -45.62 0.97 -8.60
CA LEU A 440 -46.00 -0.40 -8.96
C LEU A 440 -46.07 -1.29 -7.73
N MET A 441 -45.13 -1.11 -6.78
CA MET A 441 -45.11 -1.84 -5.53
C MET A 441 -46.33 -1.52 -4.65
N GLU A 442 -46.73 -0.25 -4.58
CA GLU A 442 -47.94 0.17 -3.86
C GLU A 442 -49.23 -0.42 -4.47
N LEU A 443 -49.35 -0.38 -5.81
CA LEU A 443 -50.50 -0.98 -6.51
C LEU A 443 -50.60 -2.49 -6.28
N ALA A 444 -49.48 -3.21 -6.39
CA ALA A 444 -49.44 -4.64 -6.12
C ALA A 444 -49.74 -4.97 -4.64
N TYR A 445 -49.34 -4.09 -3.74
CA TYR A 445 -49.61 -4.27 -2.32
C TYR A 445 -51.08 -4.06 -1.96
N GLU A 446 -51.82 -3.18 -2.61
CA GLU A 446 -53.24 -2.97 -2.31
C GLU A 446 -54.11 -4.22 -2.45
N GLU A 447 -53.86 -5.03 -3.48
CA GLU A 447 -54.56 -6.32 -3.63
C GLU A 447 -54.16 -7.31 -2.53
N ARG A 448 -52.88 -7.42 -2.29
CA ARG A 448 -52.37 -8.28 -1.24
C ARG A 448 -52.83 -7.84 0.16
N ARG A 449 -52.93 -6.55 0.43
CA ARG A 449 -53.45 -6.02 1.68
C ARG A 449 -54.86 -6.52 1.97
N LYS A 450 -55.74 -6.53 1.00
CA LYS A 450 -57.11 -7.07 1.13
C LYS A 450 -57.12 -8.57 1.49
N GLU A 451 -56.16 -9.33 0.97
CA GLU A 451 -56.01 -10.73 1.32
C GLU A 451 -55.50 -10.89 2.76
N LEU A 452 -54.49 -10.07 3.14
CA LEU A 452 -53.99 -10.06 4.50
C LEU A 452 -55.06 -9.63 5.51
N GLU A 453 -55.85 -8.61 5.20
CA GLU A 453 -56.99 -8.16 6.02
C GLU A 453 -58.00 -9.28 6.21
N ARG A 454 -58.39 -9.95 5.15
CA ARG A 454 -59.32 -11.11 5.23
C ARG A 454 -58.73 -12.22 6.11
N LYS A 455 -57.44 -12.45 6.02
CA LYS A 455 -56.78 -13.53 6.72
C LYS A 455 -56.52 -13.21 8.19
N TYR A 456 -55.97 -12.05 8.49
CA TYR A 456 -55.38 -11.75 9.79
C TYR A 456 -56.19 -10.77 10.64
N ALA A 457 -56.90 -9.81 10.00
CA ALA A 457 -57.58 -8.75 10.74
C ALA A 457 -58.71 -9.34 11.60
N VAL A 458 -58.73 -9.00 12.88
CA VAL A 458 -59.69 -9.44 13.85
C VAL A 458 -59.81 -8.41 14.96
N GLU A 459 -61.01 -8.24 15.48
CA GLU A 459 -61.26 -7.49 16.69
C GLU A 459 -61.90 -8.40 17.70
N MET A 460 -61.33 -8.52 18.88
CA MET A 460 -61.81 -9.34 19.98
C MET A 460 -61.19 -8.89 21.31
N ASP A 461 -61.97 -9.02 22.37
CA ASP A 461 -61.54 -8.84 23.76
C ASP A 461 -60.60 -7.60 23.96
N GLY A 462 -61.00 -6.41 23.40
CA GLY A 462 -60.29 -5.14 23.59
C GLY A 462 -59.10 -4.87 22.70
N TYR A 463 -58.72 -5.78 21.79
CA TYR A 463 -57.63 -5.61 20.85
C TYR A 463 -58.04 -5.90 19.41
N THR A 464 -57.38 -5.22 18.46
CA THR A 464 -57.57 -5.44 17.05
C THR A 464 -56.24 -5.67 16.32
N ILE A 465 -56.24 -6.58 15.33
CA ILE A 465 -55.14 -6.78 14.40
C ILE A 465 -55.39 -5.95 13.17
N VAL A 466 -54.46 -5.08 12.85
CA VAL A 466 -54.49 -4.18 11.70
C VAL A 466 -53.38 -4.54 10.72
N VAL A 467 -53.71 -4.57 9.44
CA VAL A 467 -52.72 -4.71 8.36
C VAL A 467 -52.25 -3.32 7.97
N PRO A 468 -50.93 -3.06 7.87
CA PRO A 468 -50.40 -1.77 7.44
C PRO A 468 -51.02 -1.32 6.12
N LYS A 469 -51.31 -0.02 6.00
CA LYS A 469 -51.84 0.56 4.75
C LYS A 469 -50.79 0.70 3.66
N GLY A 470 -49.51 0.78 4.05
CA GLY A 470 -48.37 0.93 3.14
C GLY A 470 -47.03 0.97 3.89
N SER A 471 -45.96 1.18 3.12
CA SER A 471 -44.61 1.24 3.65
C SER A 471 -44.40 2.34 4.69
N GLN A 472 -45.00 3.50 4.48
CA GLN A 472 -44.87 4.65 5.38
C GLN A 472 -45.41 4.35 6.78
N GLU A 473 -46.53 3.64 6.89
CA GLU A 473 -47.11 3.30 8.19
C GLU A 473 -46.20 2.34 9.00
N ILE A 474 -45.49 1.43 8.31
CA ILE A 474 -44.51 0.54 8.94
C ILE A 474 -43.28 1.35 9.40
N MET A 475 -42.85 2.32 8.61
CA MET A 475 -41.73 3.19 9.02
C MET A 475 -42.11 4.07 10.22
N ASP A 476 -43.31 4.60 10.24
CA ASP A 476 -43.82 5.40 11.36
C ASP A 476 -43.99 4.58 12.61
N GLU A 477 -44.48 3.34 12.50
CA GLU A 477 -44.53 2.38 13.61
C GLU A 477 -43.17 2.16 14.23
N GLY A 478 -42.13 1.89 13.42
CA GLY A 478 -40.77 1.71 13.89
C GLY A 478 -40.20 2.94 14.57
N ARG A 479 -40.54 4.14 14.08
CA ARG A 479 -40.10 5.40 14.66
C ARG A 479 -40.74 5.64 16.03
N ILE A 480 -42.06 5.41 16.15
CA ILE A 480 -42.81 5.65 17.38
C ILE A 480 -42.45 4.62 18.45
N LEU A 481 -42.42 3.33 18.11
CA LEU A 481 -42.09 2.25 19.02
C LEU A 481 -40.59 2.08 19.25
N LYS A 482 -39.73 2.83 18.54
CA LYS A 482 -38.26 2.81 18.64
C LYS A 482 -37.66 1.41 18.47
N HIS A 483 -38.13 0.69 17.45
CA HIS A 483 -37.58 -0.62 17.07
C HIS A 483 -37.36 -0.73 15.54
N CYS A 484 -36.72 -1.83 15.12
CA CYS A 484 -36.16 -1.96 13.76
C CYS A 484 -37.18 -2.28 12.66
N VAL A 485 -38.50 -2.30 12.92
CA VAL A 485 -39.50 -2.71 11.93
C VAL A 485 -39.51 -1.82 10.68
N ALA A 486 -39.08 -0.57 10.77
CA ALA A 486 -38.94 0.32 9.62
C ALA A 486 -38.10 -0.32 8.48
N GLY A 487 -37.06 -1.09 8.82
CA GLY A 487 -36.25 -1.82 7.85
C GLY A 487 -36.96 -3.00 7.16
N TYR A 488 -38.15 -3.37 7.61
CA TYR A 488 -38.95 -4.44 7.03
C TYR A 488 -40.03 -3.94 6.06
N ALA A 489 -40.18 -2.63 5.92
CA ALA A 489 -41.23 -2.03 5.10
C ALA A 489 -41.23 -2.58 3.65
N ASP A 490 -40.10 -2.45 2.94
CA ASP A 490 -39.97 -2.96 1.56
C ASP A 490 -40.22 -4.47 1.46
N ARG A 491 -39.69 -5.24 2.42
CA ARG A 491 -39.88 -6.69 2.44
C ARG A 491 -41.35 -7.09 2.68
N HIS A 492 -42.06 -6.30 3.49
CA HIS A 492 -43.50 -6.48 3.68
C HIS A 492 -44.26 -6.17 2.42
N MET A 493 -43.97 -5.03 1.78
CA MET A 493 -44.61 -4.64 0.52
C MET A 493 -44.40 -5.67 -0.60
N GLN A 494 -43.21 -6.29 -0.64
CA GLN A 494 -42.88 -7.36 -1.61
C GLN A 494 -43.44 -8.73 -1.25
N GLY A 495 -44.00 -8.91 -0.06
CA GLY A 495 -44.54 -10.21 0.37
C GLY A 495 -43.52 -11.18 0.99
N LEU A 496 -42.31 -10.75 1.19
CA LEU A 496 -41.21 -11.57 1.78
C LEU A 496 -41.39 -11.77 3.29
N VAL A 497 -42.07 -10.82 3.95
CA VAL A 497 -42.47 -10.90 5.37
C VAL A 497 -43.90 -10.42 5.53
N THR A 498 -44.54 -10.80 6.61
CA THR A 498 -45.87 -10.28 6.96
C THR A 498 -45.79 -9.56 8.30
N ILE A 499 -45.88 -8.24 8.26
CA ILE A 499 -45.95 -7.38 9.43
C ILE A 499 -47.41 -7.00 9.67
N LEU A 500 -47.84 -7.08 10.91
CA LEU A 500 -49.17 -6.71 11.38
C LEU A 500 -49.00 -5.85 12.63
N PHE A 501 -50.02 -5.03 12.89
CA PHE A 501 -50.08 -4.23 14.11
C PHE A 501 -51.18 -4.75 15.01
N MET A 502 -50.86 -4.95 16.28
CA MET A 502 -51.87 -5.11 17.31
C MET A 502 -52.14 -3.76 17.94
N ARG A 503 -53.40 -3.40 18.06
CA ARG A 503 -53.89 -2.13 18.59
C ARG A 503 -54.87 -2.40 19.73
N GLU A 504 -54.90 -1.50 20.70
CA GLU A 504 -56.04 -1.46 21.65
C GLU A 504 -57.26 -0.90 20.94
N THR A 505 -58.42 -1.58 21.08
CA THR A 505 -59.68 -1.14 20.43
C THR A 505 -60.08 0.28 20.89
N ALA A 506 -59.72 0.63 22.14
CA ALA A 506 -59.98 1.96 22.70
C ALA A 506 -59.10 3.07 22.11
N ALA A 507 -57.97 2.71 21.45
CA ALA A 507 -57.00 3.64 20.88
C ALA A 507 -56.40 3.09 19.57
N PRO A 508 -57.19 2.88 18.51
CA PRO A 508 -56.80 2.13 17.30
C PRO A 508 -55.68 2.82 16.50
N ASP A 509 -55.52 4.12 16.65
CA ASP A 509 -54.51 4.91 15.96
C ASP A 509 -53.14 4.94 16.71
N LYS A 510 -53.08 4.45 17.95
CA LYS A 510 -51.83 4.41 18.71
C LYS A 510 -51.08 3.12 18.48
N PRO A 511 -49.80 3.19 18.08
CA PRO A 511 -48.90 2.04 18.06
C PRO A 511 -48.84 1.34 19.42
N PHE A 512 -49.08 0.05 19.42
CA PHE A 512 -49.03 -0.77 20.65
C PHE A 512 -48.03 -1.91 20.51
N LEU A 513 -48.35 -2.91 19.67
CA LEU A 513 -47.40 -4.01 19.41
C LEU A 513 -47.30 -4.28 17.92
N THR A 514 -46.10 -4.61 17.46
CA THR A 514 -45.81 -5.03 16.09
C THR A 514 -45.59 -6.54 16.06
N ILE A 515 -46.24 -7.22 15.14
CA ILE A 515 -46.25 -8.68 14.96
C ILE A 515 -45.62 -9.04 13.62
N GLU A 516 -44.73 -10.03 13.59
CA GLU A 516 -44.28 -10.69 12.37
C GLU A 516 -44.88 -12.08 12.26
N MET A 517 -45.47 -12.39 11.13
CA MET A 517 -46.12 -13.69 10.84
C MET A 517 -45.40 -14.45 9.73
N ALA A 518 -45.24 -15.75 9.86
CA ALA A 518 -44.90 -16.67 8.77
C ALA A 518 -46.09 -17.65 8.57
N GLY A 519 -46.93 -17.37 7.59
CA GLY A 519 -48.21 -18.09 7.44
C GLY A 519 -49.09 -17.92 8.68
N ASN A 520 -49.45 -19.04 9.35
CA ASN A 520 -50.26 -19.03 10.57
C ASN A 520 -49.36 -19.11 11.85
N ARG A 521 -48.06 -18.94 11.74
CA ARG A 521 -47.14 -18.99 12.86
C ARG A 521 -46.67 -17.59 13.24
N LEU A 522 -46.80 -17.24 14.50
CA LEU A 522 -46.25 -16.04 15.07
C LEU A 522 -44.71 -16.21 15.14
N VAL A 523 -43.95 -15.31 14.47
CA VAL A 523 -42.49 -15.31 14.46
C VAL A 523 -41.99 -14.48 15.64
N GLN A 524 -42.41 -13.22 15.69
CA GLN A 524 -42.05 -12.31 16.77
C GLN A 524 -43.16 -11.29 17.03
N ILE A 525 -43.16 -10.75 18.25
CA ILE A 525 -44.03 -9.66 18.69
C ILE A 525 -43.25 -8.74 19.60
N HIS A 526 -43.29 -7.44 19.33
CA HIS A 526 -42.52 -6.46 20.07
C HIS A 526 -43.32 -5.16 20.26
N GLY A 527 -43.13 -4.58 21.44
CA GLY A 527 -43.63 -3.26 21.79
C GLY A 527 -42.52 -2.19 21.78
N TYR A 528 -42.68 -1.17 22.59
CA TYR A 528 -41.75 -0.04 22.67
C TYR A 528 -40.32 -0.50 23.05
N ARG A 529 -39.32 -0.10 22.26
CA ARG A 529 -37.89 -0.46 22.45
C ARG A 529 -37.62 -1.98 22.45
N ASN A 530 -38.37 -2.74 21.65
CA ASN A 530 -38.28 -4.21 21.59
C ASN A 530 -38.54 -4.90 22.96
N GLU A 531 -39.57 -4.50 23.64
CA GLU A 531 -40.04 -5.23 24.83
C GLU A 531 -40.14 -6.71 24.51
N GLY A 532 -39.68 -7.57 25.45
CA GLY A 532 -39.56 -8.99 25.27
C GLY A 532 -38.23 -9.52 24.76
N LEU A 533 -37.28 -8.64 24.34
CA LEU A 533 -35.90 -9.02 24.06
C LEU A 533 -35.00 -8.80 25.28
N TYR A 534 -33.93 -9.62 25.41
CA TYR A 534 -32.90 -9.42 26.41
C TYR A 534 -32.30 -8.04 26.31
N SER A 535 -32.53 -7.20 27.30
CA SER A 535 -31.82 -5.94 27.43
C SER A 535 -30.39 -6.24 27.87
N ALA A 536 -29.40 -5.68 27.21
CA ALA A 536 -27.99 -5.73 27.58
C ALA A 536 -27.67 -5.19 29.00
N LYS A 537 -28.67 -4.66 29.71
CA LYS A 537 -28.59 -4.18 31.10
C LYS A 537 -29.32 -5.06 32.12
N GLY A 538 -29.70 -6.28 31.77
CA GLY A 538 -30.22 -7.26 32.71
C GLY A 538 -31.61 -6.96 33.32
N ARG A 539 -32.34 -5.97 32.80
CA ARG A 539 -33.73 -5.72 33.18
C ARG A 539 -34.63 -6.44 32.16
N PHE A 540 -35.37 -7.46 32.64
CA PHE A 540 -36.40 -8.11 31.86
C PHE A 540 -37.58 -7.14 31.69
N ALA A 541 -37.88 -6.72 30.45
CA ALA A 541 -39.22 -6.23 30.13
C ALA A 541 -40.14 -7.44 30.00
N PRO A 542 -41.43 -7.34 30.40
CA PRO A 542 -42.40 -8.40 30.21
C PRO A 542 -42.42 -8.85 28.73
N ASP A 543 -42.50 -10.15 28.47
CA ASP A 543 -42.65 -10.64 27.09
C ASP A 543 -44.09 -10.42 26.65
N PRO A 544 -44.35 -9.59 25.59
CA PRO A 544 -45.70 -9.37 25.08
C PRO A 544 -46.44 -10.67 24.73
N ARG A 545 -45.72 -11.74 24.40
CA ARG A 545 -46.33 -13.06 24.18
C ARG A 545 -46.95 -13.65 25.44
N GLU A 546 -46.30 -13.46 26.56
CA GLU A 546 -46.79 -13.97 27.84
C GLU A 546 -47.92 -13.09 28.38
N GLU A 547 -47.81 -11.78 28.28
CA GLU A 547 -48.85 -10.85 28.71
C GLU A 547 -50.15 -11.02 27.94
N HIS A 548 -50.08 -11.26 26.62
CA HIS A 548 -51.26 -11.40 25.74
C HIS A 548 -51.49 -12.85 25.31
N ARG A 549 -50.97 -13.85 26.05
CA ARG A 549 -50.97 -15.26 25.67
C ARG A 549 -52.36 -15.78 25.30
N GLU A 550 -53.36 -15.58 26.16
CA GLU A 550 -54.72 -16.11 25.94
C GLU A 550 -55.36 -15.51 24.68
N TRP A 551 -55.15 -14.22 24.46
CA TRP A 551 -55.63 -13.52 23.29
C TRP A 551 -54.92 -14.03 22.02
N LEU A 552 -53.61 -14.09 22.03
CA LEU A 552 -52.79 -14.58 20.91
C LEU A 552 -53.13 -16.05 20.57
N ASP A 553 -53.27 -16.93 21.56
CA ASP A 553 -53.62 -18.32 21.33
C ASP A 553 -55.01 -18.43 20.68
N THR A 554 -55.97 -17.65 21.11
CA THR A 554 -57.32 -17.62 20.52
C THR A 554 -57.30 -17.15 19.07
N TRP A 555 -56.50 -16.08 18.77
CA TRP A 555 -56.32 -15.58 17.44
C TRP A 555 -55.59 -16.57 16.53
N LEU A 556 -54.49 -17.18 16.99
CA LEU A 556 -53.74 -18.20 16.26
C LEU A 556 -54.58 -19.45 15.98
N ASP A 557 -55.42 -19.86 16.90
CA ASP A 557 -56.35 -20.99 16.68
C ASP A 557 -57.47 -20.62 15.66
N TRP A 558 -57.92 -19.38 15.67
CA TRP A 558 -58.84 -18.91 14.63
C TRP A 558 -58.17 -18.92 13.24
N LEU A 559 -56.90 -18.46 13.13
CA LEU A 559 -56.12 -18.54 11.90
C LEU A 559 -55.94 -19.98 11.41
N LYS A 560 -55.60 -20.93 12.30
CA LYS A 560 -55.48 -22.37 11.96
C LYS A 560 -56.76 -22.96 11.43
N LYS A 561 -57.93 -22.48 11.90
CA LYS A 561 -59.26 -22.90 11.42
C LYS A 561 -59.75 -22.17 10.15
N GLY A 562 -58.83 -21.45 9.49
CA GLY A 562 -59.08 -20.81 8.19
C GLY A 562 -59.77 -19.46 8.28
N SER A 563 -59.62 -18.73 9.39
CA SER A 563 -60.10 -17.35 9.58
C SER A 563 -61.61 -17.18 9.24
N LYS A 564 -62.44 -18.14 9.69
CA LYS A 564 -63.88 -18.15 9.35
C LYS A 564 -64.61 -16.93 9.92
N ARG A 565 -65.51 -16.34 9.11
CA ARG A 565 -66.39 -15.22 9.46
C ARG A 565 -67.84 -15.61 9.28
N ASP A 566 -68.71 -14.98 10.04
CA ASP A 566 -70.17 -15.13 9.86
C ASP A 566 -70.71 -14.31 8.67
N LYS A 567 -72.01 -14.34 8.49
CA LYS A 567 -72.67 -13.59 7.40
C LYS A 567 -72.57 -12.06 7.55
N GLU A 568 -72.26 -11.58 8.76
CA GLU A 568 -72.08 -10.17 9.07
C GLU A 568 -70.57 -9.79 9.02
N GLY A 569 -69.67 -10.70 8.64
CA GLY A 569 -68.24 -10.50 8.56
C GLY A 569 -67.50 -10.57 9.89
N LYS A 570 -68.14 -10.93 10.98
CA LYS A 570 -67.55 -11.06 12.30
C LYS A 570 -66.78 -12.37 12.40
N PRO A 571 -65.66 -12.42 13.13
CA PRO A 571 -64.87 -13.64 13.28
C PRO A 571 -65.65 -14.69 14.08
N VAL A 572 -65.72 -15.93 13.56
CA VAL A 572 -66.26 -17.07 14.29
C VAL A 572 -65.17 -17.65 15.13
N LEU A 573 -65.06 -17.19 16.38
CA LEU A 573 -64.02 -17.58 17.30
C LEU A 573 -64.20 -19.01 17.82
N PRO A 574 -63.11 -19.77 18.08
CA PRO A 574 -63.18 -21.08 18.71
C PRO A 574 -63.75 -20.98 20.13
N ARG A 575 -64.67 -21.87 20.49
CA ARG A 575 -65.15 -21.95 21.89
C ARG A 575 -63.98 -22.18 22.84
N LYS A 576 -63.81 -21.33 23.87
CA LYS A 576 -62.79 -21.49 24.92
C LYS A 576 -62.96 -22.88 25.52
N LYS A 577 -61.95 -23.76 25.36
CA LYS A 577 -61.89 -25.01 26.14
C LYS A 577 -61.78 -24.63 27.62
N LYS A 578 -62.81 -24.95 28.43
CA LYS A 578 -62.71 -24.90 29.88
C LYS A 578 -61.48 -25.76 30.27
N ARG A 579 -60.45 -25.18 30.80
CA ARG A 579 -59.39 -25.95 31.49
C ARG A 579 -60.07 -26.68 32.66
N GLY A 580 -60.15 -27.99 32.59
CA GLY A 580 -60.51 -28.80 33.72
C GLY A 580 -59.52 -28.54 34.83
N ASN A 581 -59.98 -28.16 36.00
CA ASN A 581 -59.20 -28.20 37.22
C ASN A 581 -58.57 -29.59 37.38
N VAL A 582 -57.29 -29.68 37.18
CA VAL A 582 -56.54 -30.83 37.69
C VAL A 582 -56.18 -30.46 39.10
N ALA A 583 -56.83 -31.19 40.02
CA ALA A 583 -56.59 -31.18 41.46
C ALA A 583 -55.15 -31.63 41.78
#